data_28075f85bb14beb0e2d29eca0c012e9e
#
_entry.id   28075f85bb14beb0e2d29eca0c012e9e
#
_cell.length_a   1.000
_cell.length_b   1.000
_cell.length_c   1.000
_cell.angle_alpha   90.00
_cell.angle_beta   90.00
_cell.angle_gamma   90.00
#
_symmetry.space_group_name_H-M   'P 1'
#
loop_
_entity.id
_entity.type
_entity.pdbx_description
1 polymer ?
#
loop_
_entity_poly.entity_id
_entity_poly.type
_entity_poly.pdbx_seq_one_letter_code
_entity_poly.pdbx_strand_id
1 'polypeptide(L)'
;MMMATNGLAQGVIDVHSHIITPDFLSSLEKEGRLMDEGFPLPKYDAEAHLRWMDEAGVQTSVLTLAAPQPGSAAEVGGKTVIRFCNEAAARLKQEHPGRFLFCAALPLPNVDAAIREAVYALDTLKADGIKLATNVQGQYLGAPELDRLFAVLNERKAVVILHPHRPEPVNRQVMQQTPLAMQEYLAETTRAVSNMISRNVLARYPNVRVVVPHCGAYLPMAVPRMKSLVPVMQANKMVGEIDWEANLAALYYDLAGAHSPEVIRMLLTITTPDHLLYGSDYPYVAPQVLTASLARMKEYLTTEPDLAPYKEMILWKNAGSLIPTLSRGGVLGETSTAKPSTPLSLAKGAEGGALCRIAEIEVYPQYLKEYLAFANEVDRLSVEREPGVVCLFPMQTAEDSTKIRILEIYASEDAYQRHLKTEHFQKYKQGTLHMVKDLKLPSMKPLDPETMKLIFRKQRLQ
;
A
#
# COMPACT_ATOMS: atom_id res chain seq x y z
N MET A 1 -13.51 -16.53 -39.54
CA MET A 1 -14.10 -15.76 -38.45
C MET A 1 -13.26 -16.04 -37.21
N MET A 2 -12.18 -15.31 -37.07
CA MET A 2 -11.25 -15.44 -35.92
C MET A 2 -11.89 -14.71 -34.75
N MET A 3 -12.22 -15.45 -33.69
CA MET A 3 -12.58 -14.84 -32.40
C MET A 3 -11.31 -14.23 -31.79
N ALA A 4 -11.26 -12.92 -31.75
CA ALA A 4 -10.26 -12.20 -31.00
C ALA A 4 -10.51 -12.46 -29.52
N THR A 5 -9.58 -13.14 -28.85
CA THR A 5 -9.50 -13.19 -27.40
C THR A 5 -9.12 -11.78 -26.93
N ASN A 6 -10.11 -10.99 -26.51
CA ASN A 6 -9.89 -9.74 -25.81
C ASN A 6 -9.25 -10.04 -24.44
N GLY A 7 -7.92 -10.09 -24.40
CA GLY A 7 -7.18 -9.83 -23.18
C GLY A 7 -7.43 -8.35 -22.85
N LEU A 8 -8.24 -8.09 -21.82
CA LEU A 8 -8.42 -6.72 -21.30
C LEU A 8 -7.04 -6.17 -20.96
N ALA A 9 -6.66 -5.10 -21.65
CA ALA A 9 -5.44 -4.38 -21.33
C ALA A 9 -5.54 -3.95 -19.86
N GLN A 10 -4.56 -4.35 -19.05
CA GLN A 10 -4.49 -4.03 -17.63
C GLN A 10 -4.22 -2.53 -17.51
N GLY A 11 -5.28 -1.75 -17.20
CA GLY A 11 -5.20 -0.30 -17.11
C GLY A 11 -4.77 0.18 -15.74
N VAL A 12 -4.30 1.43 -15.66
CA VAL A 12 -3.91 2.08 -14.41
C VAL A 12 -5.11 2.25 -13.49
N ILE A 13 -4.94 2.00 -12.18
CA ILE A 13 -5.92 2.29 -11.14
C ILE A 13 -5.45 3.51 -10.36
N ASP A 14 -6.24 4.57 -10.41
CA ASP A 14 -6.02 5.82 -9.70
C ASP A 14 -6.79 5.80 -8.36
N VAL A 15 -6.07 5.76 -7.26
CA VAL A 15 -6.69 5.71 -5.91
C VAL A 15 -6.90 7.09 -5.29
N HIS A 16 -6.47 8.17 -5.97
CA HIS A 16 -6.52 9.53 -5.45
C HIS A 16 -7.10 10.47 -6.49
N SER A 17 -8.42 10.58 -6.50
CA SER A 17 -9.14 11.57 -7.30
C SER A 17 -10.34 12.13 -6.53
N HIS A 18 -10.86 13.27 -7.00
CA HIS A 18 -11.88 13.99 -6.26
C HIS A 18 -13.13 14.25 -7.07
N ILE A 19 -14.28 14.18 -6.37
CA ILE A 19 -15.57 14.67 -6.84
C ILE A 19 -15.89 16.01 -6.17
N ILE A 20 -16.36 16.97 -6.94
CA ILE A 20 -16.78 18.28 -6.48
C ILE A 20 -18.19 18.52 -6.99
N THR A 21 -19.18 18.27 -6.14
CA THR A 21 -20.58 18.40 -6.52
C THR A 21 -21.04 19.87 -6.44
N PRO A 22 -22.05 20.30 -7.23
CA PRO A 22 -22.62 21.64 -7.12
C PRO A 22 -23.13 21.96 -5.69
N ASP A 23 -23.70 20.97 -4.99
CA ASP A 23 -24.21 21.14 -3.63
C ASP A 23 -23.09 21.38 -2.63
N PHE A 24 -21.95 20.69 -2.82
CA PHE A 24 -20.75 20.93 -2.03
C PHE A 24 -20.24 22.36 -2.22
N LEU A 25 -20.09 22.81 -3.47
CA LEU A 25 -19.68 24.19 -3.75
C LEU A 25 -20.64 25.21 -3.15
N SER A 26 -21.95 25.01 -3.34
CA SER A 26 -22.98 25.90 -2.78
C SER A 26 -22.98 25.96 -1.23
N SER A 27 -22.66 24.83 -0.58
CA SER A 27 -22.49 24.78 0.88
C SER A 27 -21.30 25.63 1.33
N LEU A 28 -20.15 25.46 0.68
CA LEU A 28 -18.92 26.22 1.00
C LEU A 28 -19.09 27.71 0.72
N GLU A 29 -19.78 28.07 -0.35
CA GLU A 29 -20.10 29.47 -0.67
C GLU A 29 -20.93 30.12 0.42
N LYS A 30 -21.99 29.45 0.88
CA LYS A 30 -22.85 29.93 1.99
C LYS A 30 -22.08 30.09 3.32
N GLU A 31 -21.05 29.26 3.52
CA GLU A 31 -20.18 29.33 4.69
C GLU A 31 -19.01 30.32 4.51
N GLY A 32 -18.86 30.94 3.35
CA GLY A 32 -17.73 31.83 3.01
C GLY A 32 -16.38 31.12 2.95
N ARG A 33 -16.36 29.84 2.58
CA ARG A 33 -15.19 28.94 2.69
C ARG A 33 -14.62 28.47 1.34
N LEU A 34 -14.99 29.09 0.23
CA LEU A 34 -14.50 28.69 -1.11
C LEU A 34 -12.97 28.77 -1.26
N MET A 35 -12.32 29.65 -0.47
CA MET A 35 -10.86 29.83 -0.45
C MET A 35 -10.23 29.42 0.87
N ASP A 36 -10.91 28.56 1.64
CA ASP A 36 -10.50 28.23 3.01
C ASP A 36 -9.11 27.56 3.08
N GLU A 37 -8.79 26.77 2.06
CA GLU A 37 -7.47 26.12 1.90
C GLU A 37 -6.47 26.97 1.10
N GLY A 38 -6.83 28.21 0.75
CA GLY A 38 -5.98 29.12 -0.03
C GLY A 38 -5.84 28.75 -1.51
N PHE A 39 -6.66 27.81 -1.99
CA PHE A 39 -6.65 27.33 -3.38
C PHE A 39 -8.10 27.32 -3.93
N PRO A 40 -8.34 27.87 -5.14
CA PRO A 40 -9.66 27.85 -5.74
C PRO A 40 -10.08 26.42 -6.08
N LEU A 41 -11.32 26.05 -5.73
CA LEU A 41 -11.84 24.73 -6.06
C LEU A 41 -12.02 24.61 -7.59
N PRO A 42 -11.48 23.55 -8.21
CA PRO A 42 -11.66 23.33 -9.64
C PRO A 42 -13.12 22.97 -9.96
N LYS A 43 -13.52 23.25 -11.19
CA LYS A 43 -14.77 22.72 -11.72
C LYS A 43 -14.62 21.23 -11.99
N TYR A 44 -15.59 20.45 -11.52
CA TYR A 44 -15.64 19.01 -11.77
C TYR A 44 -16.73 18.68 -12.80
N ASP A 45 -16.38 17.84 -13.73
CA ASP A 45 -17.26 17.27 -14.74
C ASP A 45 -16.89 15.81 -14.96
N ALA A 46 -17.84 14.90 -14.74
CA ALA A 46 -17.58 13.47 -14.80
C ALA A 46 -17.21 12.98 -16.20
N GLU A 47 -17.80 13.55 -17.26
CA GLU A 47 -17.47 13.22 -18.63
C GLU A 47 -16.06 13.72 -19.02
N ALA A 48 -15.67 14.88 -18.51
CA ALA A 48 -14.29 15.37 -18.68
C ALA A 48 -13.28 14.46 -17.94
N HIS A 49 -13.65 13.96 -16.76
CA HIS A 49 -12.83 13.00 -16.02
C HIS A 49 -12.67 11.69 -16.80
N LEU A 50 -13.76 11.14 -17.34
CA LEU A 50 -13.73 9.92 -18.17
C LEU A 50 -12.86 10.11 -19.42
N ARG A 51 -12.99 11.24 -20.12
CA ARG A 51 -12.14 11.54 -21.30
C ARG A 51 -10.67 11.57 -20.92
N TRP A 52 -10.31 12.26 -19.83
CA TRP A 52 -8.93 12.24 -19.35
C TRP A 52 -8.45 10.82 -18.99
N MET A 53 -9.27 10.04 -18.31
CA MET A 53 -8.95 8.64 -18.00
C MET A 53 -8.64 7.83 -19.26
N ASP A 54 -9.45 8.00 -20.32
CA ASP A 54 -9.25 7.31 -21.60
C ASP A 54 -7.94 7.74 -22.27
N GLU A 55 -7.66 9.05 -22.30
CA GLU A 55 -6.45 9.62 -22.89
C GLU A 55 -5.17 9.20 -22.13
N ALA A 56 -5.21 9.12 -20.81
CA ALA A 56 -4.07 8.76 -19.96
C ALA A 56 -3.89 7.24 -19.78
N GLY A 57 -4.89 6.44 -20.17
CA GLY A 57 -4.92 4.99 -19.94
C GLY A 57 -5.19 4.63 -18.50
N VAL A 58 -6.01 5.43 -17.80
CA VAL A 58 -6.54 5.15 -16.47
C VAL A 58 -7.84 4.37 -16.61
N GLN A 59 -7.86 3.16 -16.09
CA GLN A 59 -9.03 2.29 -16.18
C GLN A 59 -10.08 2.64 -15.13
N THR A 60 -9.66 2.83 -13.89
CA THR A 60 -10.55 3.07 -12.75
C THR A 60 -9.99 4.21 -11.91
N SER A 61 -10.86 5.14 -11.48
CA SER A 61 -10.54 6.18 -10.50
C SER A 61 -11.42 6.04 -9.25
N VAL A 62 -10.80 6.22 -8.08
CA VAL A 62 -11.48 6.21 -6.78
C VAL A 62 -11.82 7.64 -6.38
N LEU A 63 -13.09 7.98 -6.39
CA LEU A 63 -13.59 9.31 -6.07
C LEU A 63 -13.64 9.53 -4.56
N THR A 64 -13.12 10.67 -4.10
CA THR A 64 -13.26 11.15 -2.74
C THR A 64 -13.83 12.58 -2.71
N LEU A 65 -14.53 12.97 -1.66
CA LEU A 65 -14.92 14.36 -1.49
C LEU A 65 -13.67 15.23 -1.29
N ALA A 66 -13.59 16.30 -2.07
CA ALA A 66 -12.49 17.27 -2.00
C ALA A 66 -12.38 17.99 -0.64
N ALA A 67 -11.24 18.63 -0.39
CA ALA A 67 -11.11 19.63 0.67
C ALA A 67 -11.66 20.99 0.19
N PRO A 68 -12.12 21.87 1.09
CA PRO A 68 -12.26 21.69 2.53
C PRO A 68 -13.45 20.81 2.91
N GLN A 69 -13.40 20.18 4.08
CA GLN A 69 -14.53 19.39 4.59
C GLN A 69 -15.75 20.30 4.80
N PRO A 70 -16.97 19.96 4.30
CA PRO A 70 -18.17 20.72 4.61
C PRO A 70 -18.48 20.65 6.11
N GLY A 71 -19.14 21.68 6.62
CA GLY A 71 -19.60 21.70 8.01
C GLY A 71 -20.53 20.51 8.30
N SER A 72 -20.38 19.89 9.48
CA SER A 72 -21.19 18.72 9.86
C SER A 72 -22.70 19.01 9.96
N ALA A 73 -23.08 20.29 10.12
CA ALA A 73 -24.46 20.77 10.20
C ALA A 73 -25.01 21.30 8.86
N ALA A 74 -24.17 21.36 7.80
CA ALA A 74 -24.64 21.85 6.50
C ALA A 74 -25.63 20.85 5.89
N GLU A 75 -26.84 21.33 5.54
CA GLU A 75 -27.93 20.52 5.00
C GLU A 75 -28.44 21.05 3.66
N VAL A 76 -28.79 20.12 2.77
CA VAL A 76 -29.49 20.38 1.50
C VAL A 76 -30.62 19.38 1.38
N GLY A 77 -31.85 19.88 1.20
CA GLY A 77 -33.03 19.02 1.05
C GLY A 77 -33.26 18.04 2.19
N GLY A 78 -32.97 18.45 3.46
CA GLY A 78 -33.13 17.62 4.65
C GLY A 78 -32.08 16.53 4.84
N LYS A 79 -30.99 16.51 4.01
CA LYS A 79 -29.83 15.64 4.17
C LYS A 79 -28.60 16.49 4.42
N THR A 80 -27.62 15.92 5.13
CA THR A 80 -26.31 16.59 5.23
C THR A 80 -25.67 16.67 3.85
N VAL A 81 -24.91 17.74 3.59
CA VAL A 81 -24.15 17.89 2.33
C VAL A 81 -23.25 16.70 2.08
N ILE A 82 -22.64 16.14 3.13
CA ILE A 82 -21.81 14.94 3.06
C ILE A 82 -22.59 13.74 2.52
N ARG A 83 -23.79 13.47 3.06
CA ARG A 83 -24.67 12.42 2.57
C ARG A 83 -25.00 12.62 1.09
N PHE A 84 -25.30 13.83 0.71
CA PHE A 84 -25.63 14.16 -0.68
C PHE A 84 -24.45 13.90 -1.63
N CYS A 85 -23.25 14.29 -1.22
CA CYS A 85 -22.02 14.02 -1.99
C CYS A 85 -21.72 12.52 -2.09
N ASN A 86 -21.90 11.76 -1.00
CA ASN A 86 -21.72 10.32 -1.00
C ASN A 86 -22.70 9.61 -1.95
N GLU A 87 -23.97 10.02 -1.94
CA GLU A 87 -25.00 9.51 -2.86
C GLU A 87 -24.71 9.90 -4.32
N ALA A 88 -24.15 11.10 -4.57
CA ALA A 88 -23.73 11.50 -5.91
C ALA A 88 -22.56 10.65 -6.44
N ALA A 89 -21.57 10.38 -5.60
CA ALA A 89 -20.45 9.50 -5.95
C ALA A 89 -20.94 8.06 -6.19
N ALA A 90 -21.88 7.56 -5.37
CA ALA A 90 -22.48 6.24 -5.58
C ALA A 90 -23.25 6.13 -6.90
N ARG A 91 -23.95 7.20 -7.32
CA ARG A 91 -24.60 7.25 -8.64
C ARG A 91 -23.57 7.17 -9.76
N LEU A 92 -22.50 7.95 -9.74
CA LEU A 92 -21.45 7.89 -10.76
C LEU A 92 -20.83 6.49 -10.86
N LYS A 93 -20.61 5.82 -9.73
CA LYS A 93 -20.15 4.43 -9.72
C LYS A 93 -21.14 3.48 -10.41
N GLN A 94 -22.46 3.68 -10.24
CA GLN A 94 -23.50 2.87 -10.88
C GLN A 94 -23.67 3.18 -12.36
N GLU A 95 -23.57 4.44 -12.76
CA GLU A 95 -23.69 4.91 -14.14
C GLU A 95 -22.48 4.52 -14.98
N HIS A 96 -21.29 4.42 -14.38
CA HIS A 96 -20.02 4.10 -15.05
C HIS A 96 -19.32 2.91 -14.36
N PRO A 97 -19.90 1.70 -14.43
CA PRO A 97 -19.36 0.53 -13.73
C PRO A 97 -17.94 0.20 -14.20
N GLY A 98 -17.06 -0.04 -13.23
CA GLY A 98 -15.64 -0.32 -13.48
C GLY A 98 -14.77 0.91 -13.78
N ARG A 99 -15.38 2.09 -14.01
CA ARG A 99 -14.66 3.35 -14.25
C ARG A 99 -14.53 4.15 -12.95
N PHE A 100 -15.59 4.25 -12.18
CA PHE A 100 -15.56 4.94 -10.89
C PHE A 100 -15.82 3.98 -9.73
N LEU A 101 -15.01 4.12 -8.70
CA LEU A 101 -15.23 3.67 -7.34
C LEU A 101 -15.32 4.90 -6.44
N PHE A 102 -15.71 4.74 -5.17
CA PHE A 102 -15.69 5.90 -4.27
C PHE A 102 -15.44 5.52 -2.82
N CYS A 103 -14.79 6.43 -2.09
CA CYS A 103 -14.67 6.40 -0.64
C CYS A 103 -15.51 7.53 -0.05
N ALA A 104 -16.41 7.17 0.87
CA ALA A 104 -17.39 8.08 1.43
C ALA A 104 -16.77 9.01 2.47
N ALA A 105 -17.13 10.29 2.43
CA ALA A 105 -16.81 11.26 3.47
C ALA A 105 -17.72 11.10 4.70
N LEU A 106 -17.22 11.51 5.88
CA LEU A 106 -17.95 11.40 7.16
C LEU A 106 -18.15 12.77 7.82
N PRO A 107 -19.30 13.00 8.52
CA PRO A 107 -19.62 14.26 9.15
C PRO A 107 -18.93 14.45 10.52
N LEU A 108 -17.59 14.30 10.54
CA LEU A 108 -16.80 14.65 11.72
C LEU A 108 -16.84 16.17 11.97
N PRO A 109 -16.69 16.63 13.20
CA PRO A 109 -16.26 15.89 14.40
C PRO A 109 -17.38 15.15 15.14
N ASN A 110 -18.61 15.12 14.64
CA ASN A 110 -19.71 14.38 15.28
C ASN A 110 -19.52 12.86 15.05
N VAL A 111 -18.92 12.18 16.03
CA VAL A 111 -18.57 10.75 15.93
C VAL A 111 -19.79 9.86 15.74
N ASP A 112 -20.91 10.13 16.43
CA ASP A 112 -22.13 9.31 16.28
C ASP A 112 -22.74 9.46 14.88
N ALA A 113 -22.76 10.67 14.35
CA ALA A 113 -23.19 10.90 12.97
C ALA A 113 -22.22 10.25 11.97
N ALA A 114 -20.91 10.33 12.21
CA ALA A 114 -19.89 9.71 11.39
C ALA A 114 -20.02 8.18 11.35
N ILE A 115 -20.32 7.55 12.48
CA ILE A 115 -20.56 6.09 12.57
C ILE A 115 -21.81 5.72 11.74
N ARG A 116 -22.93 6.45 11.91
CA ARG A 116 -24.15 6.16 11.12
C ARG A 116 -23.92 6.34 9.62
N GLU A 117 -23.15 7.38 9.23
CA GLU A 117 -22.82 7.61 7.83
C GLU A 117 -21.90 6.55 7.28
N ALA A 118 -20.86 6.12 8.02
CA ALA A 118 -19.96 5.05 7.61
C ALA A 118 -20.70 3.73 7.37
N VAL A 119 -21.59 3.35 8.29
CA VAL A 119 -22.44 2.15 8.15
C VAL A 119 -23.32 2.26 6.91
N TYR A 120 -24.00 3.38 6.73
CA TYR A 120 -24.86 3.59 5.56
C TYR A 120 -24.06 3.56 4.24
N ALA A 121 -22.93 4.23 4.20
CA ALA A 121 -22.11 4.28 2.99
C ALA A 121 -21.55 2.91 2.62
N LEU A 122 -20.99 2.18 3.56
CA LEU A 122 -20.40 0.86 3.31
C LEU A 122 -21.47 -0.22 3.05
N ASP A 123 -22.53 -0.22 3.90
CA ASP A 123 -23.49 -1.33 3.87
C ASP A 123 -24.62 -1.09 2.85
N THR A 124 -25.01 0.16 2.58
CA THR A 124 -26.13 0.50 1.67
C THR A 124 -25.65 1.04 0.32
N LEU A 125 -24.81 2.09 0.33
CA LEU A 125 -24.32 2.71 -0.90
C LEU A 125 -23.20 1.87 -1.57
N LYS A 126 -22.69 0.86 -0.87
CA LYS A 126 -21.58 0.00 -1.36
C LYS A 126 -20.33 0.82 -1.69
N ALA A 127 -20.02 1.78 -0.82
CA ALA A 127 -18.76 2.49 -0.88
C ALA A 127 -17.58 1.51 -0.81
N ASP A 128 -16.50 1.80 -1.52
CA ASP A 128 -15.30 0.97 -1.60
C ASP A 128 -14.35 1.22 -0.43
N GLY A 129 -14.62 2.29 0.31
CA GLY A 129 -13.88 2.70 1.49
C GLY A 129 -14.46 3.97 2.11
N ILE A 130 -13.68 4.56 3.01
CA ILE A 130 -14.00 5.80 3.71
C ILE A 130 -12.91 6.84 3.47
N LYS A 131 -13.26 8.08 3.20
CA LYS A 131 -12.33 9.21 3.18
C LYS A 131 -12.31 9.87 4.57
N LEU A 132 -11.13 10.02 5.15
CA LEU A 132 -10.93 10.78 6.39
C LEU A 132 -9.99 11.98 6.15
N ALA A 133 -10.29 13.09 6.81
CA ALA A 133 -9.41 14.24 6.89
C ALA A 133 -8.31 14.00 7.95
N THR A 134 -7.15 14.64 7.81
CA THR A 134 -6.06 14.60 8.81
C THR A 134 -6.50 15.10 10.17
N ASN A 135 -7.31 16.16 10.14
CA ASN A 135 -8.01 16.71 11.30
C ASN A 135 -9.36 17.32 10.88
N VAL A 136 -10.25 17.47 11.81
CA VAL A 136 -11.48 18.27 11.66
C VAL A 136 -11.60 19.14 12.90
N GLN A 137 -11.58 20.46 12.74
CA GLN A 137 -11.62 21.43 13.84
C GLN A 137 -10.55 21.17 14.91
N GLY A 138 -9.34 20.81 14.49
CA GLY A 138 -8.22 20.51 15.37
C GLY A 138 -8.27 19.13 16.05
N GLN A 139 -9.30 18.32 15.83
CA GLN A 139 -9.33 16.93 16.27
C GLN A 139 -8.62 16.05 15.25
N TYR A 140 -7.40 15.66 15.57
CA TYR A 140 -6.57 14.82 14.70
C TYR A 140 -6.93 13.34 14.78
N LEU A 141 -6.69 12.63 13.68
CA LEU A 141 -6.76 11.17 13.69
C LEU A 141 -5.84 10.61 14.79
N GLY A 142 -6.32 9.58 15.47
CA GLY A 142 -5.67 9.04 16.68
C GLY A 142 -6.23 9.62 17.99
N ALA A 143 -7.11 10.64 17.95
CA ALA A 143 -7.83 11.11 19.13
C ALA A 143 -8.70 9.96 19.70
N PRO A 144 -8.73 9.76 21.04
CA PRO A 144 -9.47 8.66 21.66
C PRO A 144 -10.97 8.65 21.34
N GLU A 145 -11.56 9.82 21.09
CA GLU A 145 -12.96 9.99 20.73
C GLU A 145 -13.30 9.28 19.42
N LEU A 146 -12.31 9.08 18.53
CA LEU A 146 -12.47 8.39 17.26
C LEU A 146 -12.36 6.86 17.37
N ASP A 147 -12.02 6.31 18.54
CA ASP A 147 -11.86 4.87 18.74
C ASP A 147 -13.13 4.08 18.39
N ARG A 148 -14.32 4.61 18.71
CA ARG A 148 -15.60 3.98 18.35
C ARG A 148 -15.81 3.92 16.82
N LEU A 149 -15.38 4.95 16.10
CA LEU A 149 -15.41 4.95 14.64
C LEU A 149 -14.44 3.93 14.09
N PHE A 150 -13.19 3.90 14.57
CA PHE A 150 -12.20 2.92 14.13
C PHE A 150 -12.62 1.47 14.42
N ALA A 151 -13.33 1.21 15.52
CA ALA A 151 -13.91 -0.11 15.80
C ALA A 151 -14.90 -0.54 14.70
N VAL A 152 -15.81 0.34 14.31
CA VAL A 152 -16.79 0.09 13.24
C VAL A 152 -16.12 -0.12 11.88
N LEU A 153 -15.08 0.66 11.56
CA LEU A 153 -14.28 0.49 10.34
C LEU A 153 -13.50 -0.83 10.35
N ASN A 154 -12.98 -1.23 11.51
CA ASN A 154 -12.26 -2.49 11.68
C ASN A 154 -13.15 -3.72 11.47
N GLU A 155 -14.37 -3.71 12.00
CA GLU A 155 -15.36 -4.77 11.75
C GLU A 155 -15.64 -4.96 10.26
N ARG A 156 -15.68 -3.86 9.50
CA ARG A 156 -15.97 -3.84 8.06
C ARG A 156 -14.73 -4.00 7.19
N LYS A 157 -13.56 -4.15 7.79
CA LYS A 157 -12.25 -4.23 7.08
C LYS A 157 -12.08 -3.07 6.10
N ALA A 158 -12.44 -1.87 6.54
CA ALA A 158 -12.55 -0.71 5.68
C ALA A 158 -11.16 -0.27 5.16
N VAL A 159 -11.12 0.11 3.89
CA VAL A 159 -10.05 0.92 3.32
C VAL A 159 -10.34 2.37 3.65
N VAL A 160 -9.36 3.08 4.17
CA VAL A 160 -9.44 4.50 4.49
C VAL A 160 -8.49 5.26 3.58
N ILE A 161 -9.01 6.16 2.76
CA ILE A 161 -8.18 7.13 2.03
C ILE A 161 -8.08 8.38 2.89
N LEU A 162 -6.87 8.69 3.32
CA LEU A 162 -6.58 9.90 4.05
C LEU A 162 -6.43 11.07 3.07
N HIS A 163 -6.94 12.23 3.41
CA HIS A 163 -6.67 13.45 2.67
C HIS A 163 -6.35 14.61 3.62
N PRO A 164 -5.30 15.39 3.36
CA PRO A 164 -4.94 16.50 4.22
C PRO A 164 -6.01 17.59 4.21
N HIS A 165 -6.08 18.26 5.33
CA HIS A 165 -6.82 19.51 5.51
C HIS A 165 -5.87 20.55 6.09
N ARG A 166 -6.30 21.81 6.07
CA ARG A 166 -5.54 22.87 6.71
C ARG A 166 -5.27 22.55 8.19
N PRO A 167 -4.14 23.00 8.73
CA PRO A 167 -3.91 22.93 10.18
C PRO A 167 -4.96 23.76 10.91
N GLU A 168 -5.31 23.35 12.10
CA GLU A 168 -6.25 24.12 12.90
C GLU A 168 -5.75 24.23 14.35
N PRO A 169 -5.45 25.44 14.82
CA PRO A 169 -5.55 26.72 14.12
C PRO A 169 -4.50 26.93 13.03
N VAL A 170 -4.86 27.66 11.96
CA VAL A 170 -3.93 28.08 10.92
C VAL A 170 -3.03 29.19 11.43
N ASN A 171 -1.72 29.03 11.34
CA ASN A 171 -0.79 30.13 11.56
C ASN A 171 -0.67 31.00 10.32
N ARG A 172 -1.44 32.08 10.27
CA ARG A 172 -1.47 32.97 9.11
C ARG A 172 -0.28 33.93 9.02
N GLN A 173 0.69 33.84 9.93
CA GLN A 173 1.96 34.61 9.85
C GLN A 173 3.05 33.86 9.09
N VAL A 174 2.81 32.59 8.81
CA VAL A 174 3.74 31.74 8.05
C VAL A 174 3.17 31.49 6.66
N MET A 175 3.99 31.56 5.62
CA MET A 175 3.60 31.31 4.22
C MET A 175 2.36 32.11 3.75
N GLN A 176 2.29 33.39 4.12
CA GLN A 176 1.09 34.25 4.00
C GLN A 176 0.51 34.36 2.58
N GLN A 177 1.36 34.22 1.55
CA GLN A 177 0.96 34.36 0.15
C GLN A 177 0.96 33.01 -0.60
N THR A 178 1.00 31.91 0.14
CA THR A 178 1.16 30.57 -0.43
C THR A 178 -0.06 29.74 -0.07
N PRO A 179 -0.66 29.00 -1.04
CA PRO A 179 -1.69 28.04 -0.73
C PRO A 179 -1.23 27.00 0.29
N LEU A 180 -2.09 26.64 1.24
CA LEU A 180 -1.76 25.66 2.29
C LEU A 180 -1.39 24.30 1.71
N ALA A 181 -1.93 23.95 0.54
CA ALA A 181 -1.61 22.73 -0.17
C ALA A 181 -0.13 22.57 -0.54
N MET A 182 0.61 23.69 -0.72
CA MET A 182 2.03 23.61 -1.11
C MET A 182 2.92 22.92 -0.07
N GLN A 183 2.64 23.11 1.22
CA GLN A 183 3.50 22.58 2.27
C GLN A 183 2.70 22.10 3.49
N GLU A 184 1.70 22.86 3.96
CA GLU A 184 0.99 22.52 5.18
C GLU A 184 0.27 21.17 5.06
N TYR A 185 -0.20 20.79 3.88
CA TYR A 185 -0.82 19.49 3.64
C TYR A 185 0.12 18.32 3.93
N LEU A 186 1.40 18.45 3.58
CA LEU A 186 2.40 17.41 3.89
C LEU A 186 2.68 17.36 5.40
N ALA A 187 2.76 18.53 6.05
CA ALA A 187 2.94 18.61 7.49
C ALA A 187 1.74 18.01 8.25
N GLU A 188 0.51 18.30 7.81
CA GLU A 188 -0.73 17.79 8.42
C GLU A 188 -0.86 16.28 8.26
N THR A 189 -0.59 15.74 7.07
CA THR A 189 -0.55 14.29 6.84
C THR A 189 0.44 13.63 7.78
N THR A 190 1.65 14.16 7.87
CA THR A 190 2.70 13.63 8.76
C THR A 190 2.27 13.68 10.22
N ARG A 191 1.67 14.79 10.67
CA ARG A 191 1.18 14.97 12.05
C ARG A 191 0.09 13.96 12.40
N ALA A 192 -0.91 13.81 11.53
CA ALA A 192 -2.02 12.88 11.74
C ALA A 192 -1.57 11.42 11.81
N VAL A 193 -0.75 10.99 10.85
CA VAL A 193 -0.25 9.60 10.81
C VAL A 193 0.70 9.32 11.98
N SER A 194 1.59 10.25 12.32
CA SER A 194 2.46 10.12 13.50
C SER A 194 1.66 10.00 14.80
N ASN A 195 0.55 10.75 14.92
CA ASN A 195 -0.35 10.65 16.07
C ASN A 195 -1.03 9.27 16.12
N MET A 196 -1.53 8.77 14.99
CA MET A 196 -2.12 7.41 14.91
C MET A 196 -1.11 6.34 15.33
N ILE A 197 0.14 6.40 14.83
CA ILE A 197 1.22 5.46 15.18
C ILE A 197 1.51 5.53 16.68
N SER A 198 1.73 6.72 17.22
CA SER A 198 2.05 6.92 18.64
C SER A 198 0.98 6.40 19.59
N ARG A 199 -0.27 6.33 19.13
CA ARG A 199 -1.43 5.82 19.88
C ARG A 199 -1.81 4.39 19.50
N ASN A 200 -1.00 3.71 18.71
CA ASN A 200 -1.25 2.34 18.27
C ASN A 200 -2.63 2.13 17.61
N VAL A 201 -3.14 3.10 16.87
CA VAL A 201 -4.49 3.02 16.31
C VAL A 201 -4.61 1.81 15.39
N LEU A 202 -3.68 1.64 14.46
CA LEU A 202 -3.75 0.55 13.48
C LEU A 202 -3.35 -0.81 14.07
N ALA A 203 -2.53 -0.83 15.12
CA ALA A 203 -2.28 -2.04 15.90
C ALA A 203 -3.54 -2.50 16.68
N ARG A 204 -4.34 -1.57 17.20
CA ARG A 204 -5.61 -1.88 17.88
C ARG A 204 -6.74 -2.23 16.92
N TYR A 205 -6.69 -1.71 15.68
CA TYR A 205 -7.68 -1.92 14.63
C TYR A 205 -7.05 -2.53 13.37
N PRO A 206 -6.55 -3.78 13.44
CA PRO A 206 -5.64 -4.36 12.44
C PRO A 206 -6.29 -4.69 11.09
N ASN A 207 -7.61 -4.63 10.98
CA ASN A 207 -8.30 -4.83 9.71
C ASN A 207 -8.52 -3.53 8.91
N VAL A 208 -8.24 -2.35 9.50
CA VAL A 208 -8.27 -1.07 8.78
C VAL A 208 -6.99 -0.95 7.95
N ARG A 209 -7.12 -0.52 6.70
CA ARG A 209 -6.01 -0.17 5.83
C ARG A 209 -6.09 1.31 5.51
N VAL A 210 -4.98 2.02 5.63
CA VAL A 210 -4.96 3.48 5.42
C VAL A 210 -4.05 3.83 4.25
N VAL A 211 -4.59 4.50 3.25
CA VAL A 211 -3.83 5.08 2.14
C VAL A 211 -3.42 6.48 2.53
N VAL A 212 -2.12 6.69 2.67
CA VAL A 212 -1.50 7.97 3.01
C VAL A 212 -1.15 8.69 1.71
N PRO A 213 -1.64 9.92 1.48
CA PRO A 213 -1.47 10.62 0.22
C PRO A 213 -0.10 11.26 0.06
N HIS A 214 0.15 11.75 -1.18
CA HIS A 214 1.26 12.61 -1.55
C HIS A 214 2.63 12.03 -1.19
N CYS A 215 2.90 10.81 -1.70
CA CYS A 215 4.17 10.10 -1.50
C CYS A 215 4.54 9.91 -0.02
N GLY A 216 3.53 9.75 0.86
CA GLY A 216 3.75 9.59 2.30
C GLY A 216 4.18 10.86 3.03
N ALA A 217 4.08 12.02 2.37
CA ALA A 217 4.42 13.32 2.96
C ALA A 217 5.84 13.35 3.55
N TYR A 218 6.03 13.76 4.81
CA TYR A 218 7.32 13.75 5.49
C TYR A 218 7.57 12.49 6.33
N LEU A 219 6.73 11.46 6.23
CA LEU A 219 6.87 10.22 7.02
C LEU A 219 8.20 9.49 6.80
N PRO A 220 8.79 9.43 5.58
CA PRO A 220 10.11 8.84 5.38
C PRO A 220 11.22 9.48 6.23
N MET A 221 11.09 10.77 6.58
CA MET A 221 11.98 11.47 7.50
C MET A 221 11.55 11.35 8.97
N ALA A 222 10.24 11.42 9.23
CA ALA A 222 9.69 11.44 10.58
C ALA A 222 9.78 10.07 11.28
N VAL A 223 9.44 8.98 10.59
CA VAL A 223 9.38 7.62 11.17
C VAL A 223 10.73 7.15 11.69
N PRO A 224 11.86 7.23 10.94
CA PRO A 224 13.17 6.86 11.47
C PRO A 224 13.56 7.68 12.69
N ARG A 225 13.30 9.00 12.67
CA ARG A 225 13.55 9.88 13.82
C ARG A 225 12.74 9.47 15.05
N MET A 226 11.44 9.22 14.89
CA MET A 226 10.57 8.75 15.97
C MET A 226 11.09 7.42 16.54
N LYS A 227 11.39 6.44 15.69
CA LYS A 227 11.93 5.13 16.10
C LYS A 227 13.22 5.28 16.93
N SER A 228 14.11 6.21 16.56
CA SER A 228 15.36 6.43 17.29
C SER A 228 15.18 7.09 18.66
N LEU A 229 14.16 7.95 18.82
CA LEU A 229 13.90 8.70 20.05
C LEU A 229 13.02 7.96 21.06
N VAL A 230 12.07 7.12 20.57
CA VAL A 230 11.09 6.43 21.42
C VAL A 230 11.72 5.63 22.56
N PRO A 231 12.82 4.86 22.39
CA PRO A 231 13.43 4.14 23.50
C PRO A 231 13.87 5.01 24.68
N VAL A 232 14.43 6.20 24.37
CA VAL A 232 14.81 7.17 25.40
C VAL A 232 13.60 7.76 26.09
N MET A 233 12.55 8.09 25.32
CA MET A 233 11.31 8.63 25.87
C MET A 233 10.57 7.61 26.72
N GLN A 234 10.58 6.33 26.34
CA GLN A 234 10.00 5.23 27.13
C GLN A 234 10.76 5.03 28.46
N ALA A 235 12.09 5.05 28.43
CA ALA A 235 12.90 4.96 29.65
C ALA A 235 12.57 6.08 30.65
N ASN A 236 12.17 7.26 30.14
CA ASN A 236 11.72 8.40 30.94
C ASN A 236 10.21 8.45 31.18
N LYS A 237 9.45 7.40 30.81
CA LYS A 237 7.99 7.30 30.96
C LYS A 237 7.20 8.42 30.25
N MET A 238 7.74 8.98 29.18
CA MET A 238 7.12 10.06 28.41
C MET A 238 6.16 9.53 27.34
N VAL A 239 6.41 8.33 26.83
CA VAL A 239 5.57 7.63 25.83
C VAL A 239 5.40 6.17 26.23
N GLY A 240 4.27 5.57 25.82
CA GLY A 240 4.01 4.13 25.96
C GLY A 240 4.73 3.30 24.90
N GLU A 241 4.46 2.00 24.93
CA GLU A 241 4.93 1.10 23.87
C GLU A 241 4.23 1.42 22.55
N ILE A 242 5.01 1.35 21.45
CA ILE A 242 4.52 1.56 20.10
C ILE A 242 4.80 0.29 19.29
N ASP A 243 3.74 -0.33 18.79
CA ASP A 243 3.83 -1.43 17.84
C ASP A 243 4.09 -0.88 16.42
N TRP A 244 5.35 -0.68 16.11
CA TRP A 244 5.78 -0.14 14.82
C TRP A 244 5.40 -1.04 13.65
N GLU A 245 5.50 -2.36 13.84
CA GLU A 245 5.24 -3.34 12.78
C GLU A 245 3.76 -3.32 12.40
N ALA A 246 2.87 -3.48 13.37
CA ALA A 246 1.44 -3.49 13.12
C ALA A 246 0.93 -2.14 12.55
N ASN A 247 1.42 -1.01 13.09
CA ASN A 247 1.00 0.30 12.59
C ASN A 247 1.49 0.56 11.16
N LEU A 248 2.76 0.26 10.83
CA LEU A 248 3.30 0.52 9.50
C LEU A 248 2.77 -0.47 8.44
N ALA A 249 2.54 -1.72 8.81
CA ALA A 249 1.98 -2.74 7.89
C ALA A 249 0.55 -2.45 7.43
N ALA A 250 -0.18 -1.56 8.10
CA ALA A 250 -1.52 -1.16 7.70
C ALA A 250 -1.54 0.11 6.82
N LEU A 251 -0.37 0.75 6.58
CA LEU A 251 -0.24 1.96 5.77
C LEU A 251 0.15 1.61 4.33
N TYR A 252 -0.63 2.14 3.41
CA TYR A 252 -0.37 2.20 1.97
C TYR A 252 -0.07 3.64 1.59
N TYR A 253 0.56 3.87 0.45
CA TYR A 253 1.00 5.22 0.07
C TYR A 253 0.67 5.46 -1.40
N ASP A 254 -0.11 6.50 -1.69
CA ASP A 254 -0.25 6.93 -3.07
C ASP A 254 0.89 7.86 -3.51
N LEU A 255 1.11 7.90 -4.80
CA LEU A 255 2.18 8.66 -5.42
C LEU A 255 1.65 9.92 -6.13
N ALA A 256 0.52 10.50 -5.66
CA ALA A 256 0.03 11.76 -6.16
C ALA A 256 1.03 12.90 -5.91
N GLY A 257 1.05 13.90 -6.77
CA GLY A 257 1.90 15.07 -6.64
C GLY A 257 3.31 14.90 -7.19
N ALA A 258 4.33 15.18 -6.38
CA ALA A 258 5.72 15.29 -6.82
C ALA A 258 6.49 13.96 -6.72
N HIS A 259 6.02 12.92 -7.38
CA HIS A 259 6.72 11.64 -7.45
C HIS A 259 8.00 11.69 -8.31
N SER A 260 9.02 10.97 -7.88
CA SER A 260 10.25 10.73 -8.62
C SER A 260 10.88 9.40 -8.19
N PRO A 261 11.89 8.86 -8.89
CA PRO A 261 12.63 7.69 -8.44
C PRO A 261 13.19 7.85 -7.03
N GLU A 262 13.74 9.01 -6.69
CA GLU A 262 14.33 9.30 -5.38
C GLU A 262 13.27 9.30 -4.28
N VAL A 263 12.10 9.89 -4.55
CA VAL A 263 10.98 9.91 -3.61
C VAL A 263 10.47 8.49 -3.34
N ILE A 264 10.36 7.65 -4.36
CA ILE A 264 9.98 6.24 -4.20
C ILE A 264 11.02 5.49 -3.37
N ARG A 265 12.32 5.64 -3.67
CA ARG A 265 13.40 5.00 -2.88
C ARG A 265 13.38 5.46 -1.42
N MET A 266 13.14 6.74 -1.18
CA MET A 266 13.01 7.27 0.17
C MET A 266 11.78 6.68 0.89
N LEU A 267 10.64 6.57 0.20
CA LEU A 267 9.44 5.96 0.76
C LEU A 267 9.64 4.47 1.10
N LEU A 268 10.38 3.74 0.26
CA LEU A 268 10.74 2.33 0.48
C LEU A 268 11.66 2.10 1.71
N THR A 269 12.16 3.16 2.36
CA THR A 269 12.85 3.03 3.65
C THR A 269 11.91 2.75 4.82
N ILE A 270 10.61 2.99 4.67
CA ILE A 270 9.59 2.82 5.71
C ILE A 270 8.46 1.86 5.32
N THR A 271 8.43 1.38 4.09
CA THR A 271 7.40 0.48 3.57
C THR A 271 7.98 -0.48 2.53
N THR A 272 7.13 -1.31 1.94
CA THR A 272 7.47 -2.28 0.88
C THR A 272 6.74 -1.94 -0.43
N PRO A 273 7.21 -2.42 -1.59
CA PRO A 273 6.64 -2.07 -2.90
C PRO A 273 5.16 -2.43 -3.08
N ASP A 274 4.68 -3.45 -2.38
CA ASP A 274 3.27 -3.88 -2.39
C ASP A 274 2.31 -2.91 -1.70
N HIS A 275 2.83 -1.88 -1.04
CA HIS A 275 2.08 -0.81 -0.39
C HIS A 275 2.06 0.50 -1.19
N LEU A 276 2.69 0.55 -2.36
CA LEU A 276 2.71 1.74 -3.21
C LEU A 276 1.58 1.70 -4.23
N LEU A 277 0.91 2.85 -4.44
CA LEU A 277 -0.28 2.98 -5.27
C LEU A 277 -0.13 4.18 -6.20
N TYR A 278 -0.72 4.14 -7.39
CA TYR A 278 -0.83 5.32 -8.23
C TYR A 278 -1.97 6.23 -7.75
N GLY A 279 -1.73 7.53 -7.69
CA GLY A 279 -2.71 8.58 -7.43
C GLY A 279 -2.46 9.79 -8.33
N SER A 280 -3.52 10.46 -8.79
CA SER A 280 -3.44 11.60 -9.71
C SER A 280 -3.65 12.95 -9.03
N ASP A 281 -4.51 13.02 -8.04
CA ASP A 281 -5.04 14.26 -7.47
C ASP A 281 -5.94 15.05 -8.45
N TYR A 282 -6.57 14.35 -9.41
CA TYR A 282 -7.56 14.95 -10.32
C TYR A 282 -8.77 15.48 -9.50
N PRO A 283 -9.32 16.66 -9.77
CA PRO A 283 -9.03 17.61 -10.84
C PRO A 283 -8.16 18.81 -10.39
N TYR A 284 -7.45 18.74 -9.26
CA TYR A 284 -6.64 19.86 -8.76
C TYR A 284 -5.43 20.18 -9.66
N VAL A 285 -4.99 19.19 -10.42
CA VAL A 285 -3.94 19.35 -11.44
C VAL A 285 -4.56 19.25 -12.82
N ALA A 286 -4.12 20.09 -13.74
CA ALA A 286 -4.64 20.12 -15.11
C ALA A 286 -4.44 18.76 -15.81
N PRO A 287 -5.43 18.25 -16.59
CA PRO A 287 -5.38 16.92 -17.21
C PRO A 287 -4.11 16.67 -18.03
N GLN A 288 -3.63 17.64 -18.79
CA GLN A 288 -2.41 17.53 -19.60
C GLN A 288 -1.16 17.32 -18.75
N VAL A 289 -1.09 17.98 -17.60
CA VAL A 289 0.01 17.82 -16.63
C VAL A 289 -0.03 16.42 -16.00
N LEU A 290 -1.23 15.93 -15.64
CA LEU A 290 -1.43 14.59 -15.11
C LEU A 290 -1.04 13.49 -16.12
N THR A 291 -1.43 13.65 -17.40
CA THR A 291 -1.05 12.72 -18.47
C THR A 291 0.47 12.67 -18.65
N ALA A 292 1.12 13.83 -18.68
CA ALA A 292 2.59 13.91 -18.76
C ALA A 292 3.28 13.34 -17.52
N SER A 293 2.73 13.57 -16.33
CA SER A 293 3.24 13.02 -15.06
C SER A 293 3.16 11.49 -15.02
N LEU A 294 2.01 10.91 -15.41
CA LEU A 294 1.86 9.46 -15.50
C LEU A 294 2.77 8.83 -16.56
N ALA A 295 2.94 9.48 -17.71
CA ALA A 295 3.87 9.03 -18.76
C ALA A 295 5.30 8.96 -18.22
N ARG A 296 5.77 9.99 -17.53
CA ARG A 296 7.08 10.05 -16.88
C ARG A 296 7.22 8.98 -15.79
N MET A 297 6.16 8.72 -14.99
CA MET A 297 6.16 7.63 -14.02
C MET A 297 6.33 6.27 -14.71
N LYS A 298 5.57 6.00 -15.76
CA LYS A 298 5.69 4.77 -16.57
C LYS A 298 7.08 4.61 -17.17
N GLU A 299 7.72 5.72 -17.58
CA GLU A 299 9.08 5.74 -18.13
C GLU A 299 10.10 5.30 -17.09
N TYR A 300 10.22 5.99 -15.93
CA TYR A 300 11.22 5.62 -14.95
C TYR A 300 10.93 4.27 -14.27
N LEU A 301 9.67 3.87 -14.10
CA LEU A 301 9.30 2.51 -13.68
C LEU A 301 9.61 1.45 -14.77
N THR A 302 10.19 1.81 -15.90
CA THR A 302 10.69 0.90 -16.92
C THR A 302 12.21 0.96 -17.02
N THR A 303 12.78 2.15 -16.87
CA THR A 303 14.21 2.42 -17.12
C THR A 303 15.08 2.31 -15.88
N GLU A 304 14.53 2.54 -14.67
CA GLU A 304 15.26 2.38 -13.41
C GLU A 304 15.28 0.89 -13.00
N PRO A 305 16.45 0.22 -12.99
CA PRO A 305 16.50 -1.23 -12.80
C PRO A 305 15.95 -1.73 -11.46
N ASP A 306 16.09 -0.93 -10.40
CA ASP A 306 15.62 -1.23 -9.05
C ASP A 306 14.12 -0.99 -8.86
N LEU A 307 13.49 -0.15 -9.71
CA LEU A 307 12.06 0.17 -9.66
C LEU A 307 11.24 -0.59 -10.70
N ALA A 308 11.86 -1.03 -11.79
CA ALA A 308 11.17 -1.72 -12.89
C ALA A 308 10.35 -2.94 -12.47
N PRO A 309 10.76 -3.76 -11.49
CA PRO A 309 9.96 -4.87 -10.98
C PRO A 309 8.64 -4.44 -10.33
N TYR A 310 8.53 -3.19 -9.88
CA TYR A 310 7.37 -2.67 -9.13
C TYR A 310 6.35 -1.95 -10.00
N LYS A 311 6.61 -1.80 -11.31
CA LYS A 311 5.76 -1.06 -12.24
C LYS A 311 4.29 -1.49 -12.20
N GLU A 312 4.02 -2.77 -12.41
CA GLU A 312 2.65 -3.28 -12.40
C GLU A 312 2.03 -3.26 -11.01
N MET A 313 2.85 -3.47 -9.97
CA MET A 313 2.41 -3.37 -8.58
C MET A 313 1.85 -1.98 -8.30
N ILE A 314 2.61 -0.94 -8.59
CA ILE A 314 2.26 0.46 -8.35
C ILE A 314 1.07 0.90 -9.20
N LEU A 315 1.07 0.55 -10.49
CA LEU A 315 0.08 1.05 -11.43
C LEU A 315 -1.31 0.41 -11.26
N TRP A 316 -1.40 -0.85 -10.79
CA TRP A 316 -2.71 -1.51 -10.69
C TRP A 316 -2.80 -2.70 -9.72
N LYS A 317 -1.77 -3.56 -9.57
CA LYS A 317 -1.89 -4.81 -8.78
C LYS A 317 -2.18 -4.55 -7.31
N ASN A 318 -1.48 -3.60 -6.70
CA ASN A 318 -1.64 -3.29 -5.29
C ASN A 318 -3.02 -2.72 -4.98
N ALA A 319 -3.51 -1.78 -5.81
CA ALA A 319 -4.87 -1.26 -5.68
C ALA A 319 -5.92 -2.35 -5.87
N GLY A 320 -5.71 -3.25 -6.85
CA GLY A 320 -6.57 -4.42 -7.08
C GLY A 320 -6.64 -5.37 -5.89
N SER A 321 -5.54 -5.53 -5.16
CA SER A 321 -5.49 -6.36 -3.94
C SER A 321 -6.07 -5.66 -2.71
N LEU A 322 -5.89 -4.33 -2.64
CA LEU A 322 -6.34 -3.52 -1.50
C LEU A 322 -7.85 -3.31 -1.51
N ILE A 323 -8.46 -3.05 -2.68
CA ILE A 323 -9.87 -2.67 -2.81
C ILE A 323 -10.69 -3.90 -3.24
N PRO A 324 -11.55 -4.47 -2.34
CA PRO A 324 -12.24 -5.74 -2.60
C PRO A 324 -13.12 -5.75 -3.86
N THR A 325 -13.68 -4.61 -4.24
CA THR A 325 -14.53 -4.50 -5.45
C THR A 325 -13.74 -4.78 -6.72
N LEU A 326 -12.48 -4.37 -6.78
CA LEU A 326 -11.59 -4.62 -7.91
C LEU A 326 -11.21 -6.09 -8.04
N SER A 327 -11.04 -6.77 -6.90
CA SER A 327 -10.72 -8.21 -6.86
C SER A 327 -11.87 -9.10 -7.30
N ARG A 328 -13.14 -8.70 -7.03
CA ARG A 328 -14.35 -9.49 -7.30
C ARG A 328 -14.94 -9.29 -8.70
N GLY A 329 -14.64 -8.18 -9.35
CA GLY A 329 -15.30 -7.73 -10.57
C GLY A 329 -14.73 -8.27 -11.88
N GLY A 330 -13.75 -9.17 -11.88
CA GLY A 330 -13.12 -9.67 -13.13
C GLY A 330 -12.36 -8.59 -13.91
N VAL A 331 -12.13 -7.42 -13.33
CA VAL A 331 -11.30 -6.35 -13.89
C VAL A 331 -9.83 -6.80 -13.97
N LEU A 332 -9.45 -7.68 -13.09
CA LEU A 332 -8.22 -8.46 -13.15
C LEU A 332 -8.60 -9.85 -13.65
N GLY A 333 -8.32 -10.16 -14.92
CA GLY A 333 -8.53 -11.49 -15.47
C GLY A 333 -8.00 -12.55 -14.51
N GLU A 334 -8.74 -13.64 -14.31
CA GLU A 334 -8.42 -14.72 -13.39
C GLU A 334 -6.95 -15.10 -13.50
N THR A 335 -6.14 -14.60 -12.59
CA THR A 335 -4.85 -15.18 -12.27
C THR A 335 -4.92 -15.58 -10.81
N SER A 336 -5.09 -16.89 -10.61
CA SER A 336 -4.75 -17.62 -9.40
C SER A 336 -5.23 -16.98 -8.09
N THR A 337 -6.14 -17.67 -7.43
CA THR A 337 -6.44 -17.56 -6.00
C THR A 337 -5.16 -17.76 -5.15
N ALA A 338 -4.25 -16.81 -5.20
CA ALA A 338 -3.27 -16.63 -4.16
C ALA A 338 -4.01 -15.85 -3.06
N LYS A 339 -4.34 -16.52 -1.97
CA LYS A 339 -4.66 -15.88 -0.68
C LYS A 339 -3.63 -14.79 -0.44
N PRO A 340 -4.04 -13.61 0.12
CA PRO A 340 -3.06 -12.61 0.55
C PRO A 340 -2.01 -13.33 1.39
N SER A 341 -0.75 -13.14 1.02
CA SER A 341 0.35 -13.62 1.83
C SER A 341 0.23 -12.97 3.19
N THR A 342 -0.35 -13.71 4.12
CA THR A 342 -0.19 -13.44 5.55
C THR A 342 1.30 -13.26 5.77
N PRO A 343 1.76 -12.23 6.48
CA PRO A 343 3.10 -12.25 7.01
C PRO A 343 3.26 -13.61 7.65
N LEU A 344 4.29 -14.36 7.26
CA LEU A 344 4.54 -15.71 7.76
C LEU A 344 4.50 -15.68 9.29
N SER A 345 3.30 -15.71 9.86
CA SER A 345 3.11 -16.27 11.17
C SER A 345 3.29 -17.76 10.93
N LEU A 346 4.30 -18.33 11.52
CA LEU A 346 4.39 -19.77 11.71
C LEU A 346 3.08 -20.16 12.37
N ALA A 347 2.11 -20.60 11.57
CA ALA A 347 0.79 -20.97 12.03
C ALA A 347 0.98 -22.06 13.10
N LYS A 348 0.56 -21.75 14.32
CA LYS A 348 0.22 -22.78 15.30
C LYS A 348 -1.00 -23.51 14.72
N GLY A 349 -0.77 -24.72 14.22
CA GLY A 349 -1.85 -25.64 13.89
C GLY A 349 -1.87 -26.19 12.46
N ALA A 350 -0.78 -26.81 12.02
CA ALA A 350 -0.77 -27.97 11.16
C ALA A 350 0.47 -28.79 11.58
N GLU A 351 0.33 -30.06 11.75
CA GLU A 351 1.43 -30.98 11.99
C GLU A 351 2.33 -30.99 10.74
N GLY A 352 3.39 -30.14 10.76
CA GLY A 352 4.34 -29.96 9.68
C GLY A 352 5.07 -28.62 9.85
N GLY A 353 6.05 -28.55 10.76
CA GLY A 353 6.90 -27.37 10.94
C GLY A 353 7.75 -27.07 9.70
N ALA A 354 8.36 -25.87 9.65
CA ALA A 354 9.28 -25.48 8.60
C ALA A 354 10.36 -26.57 8.38
N LEU A 355 10.58 -26.95 7.13
CA LEU A 355 11.64 -27.89 6.78
C LEU A 355 12.95 -27.12 6.68
N CYS A 356 13.91 -27.47 7.54
CA CYS A 356 15.25 -26.91 7.51
C CYS A 356 16.26 -28.00 7.17
N ARG A 357 17.22 -27.71 6.29
CA ARG A 357 18.33 -28.61 5.96
C ARG A 357 19.58 -27.85 5.56
N ILE A 358 20.70 -28.53 5.51
CA ILE A 358 21.92 -28.04 4.91
C ILE A 358 22.29 -29.00 3.78
N ALA A 359 22.25 -28.53 2.54
CA ALA A 359 22.83 -29.31 1.44
C ALA A 359 24.36 -29.21 1.51
N GLU A 360 25.02 -30.35 1.59
CA GLU A 360 26.48 -30.47 1.53
C GLU A 360 26.86 -31.03 0.19
N ILE A 361 27.52 -30.22 -0.61
CA ILE A 361 27.83 -30.54 -2.01
C ILE A 361 29.34 -30.46 -2.22
N GLU A 362 29.92 -31.48 -2.84
CA GLU A 362 31.29 -31.45 -3.35
C GLU A 362 31.24 -31.51 -4.89
N VAL A 363 31.89 -30.56 -5.55
CA VAL A 363 31.87 -30.38 -7.00
C VAL A 363 33.25 -30.77 -7.55
N TYR A 364 33.31 -31.45 -8.72
CA TYR A 364 34.57 -31.68 -9.39
C TYR A 364 35.22 -30.35 -9.78
N PRO A 365 36.54 -30.13 -9.50
CA PRO A 365 37.17 -28.80 -9.69
C PRO A 365 37.03 -28.24 -11.10
N GLN A 366 37.02 -29.08 -12.13
CA GLN A 366 36.91 -28.65 -13.53
C GLN A 366 35.52 -28.07 -13.87
N TYR A 367 34.48 -28.37 -13.09
CA TYR A 367 33.11 -27.88 -13.30
C TYR A 367 32.70 -26.76 -12.33
N LEU A 368 33.58 -26.37 -11.41
CA LEU A 368 33.20 -25.44 -10.33
C LEU A 368 32.57 -24.14 -10.84
N LYS A 369 33.18 -23.52 -11.87
CA LYS A 369 32.68 -22.26 -12.43
C LYS A 369 31.28 -22.40 -13.04
N GLU A 370 31.07 -23.50 -13.78
CA GLU A 370 29.79 -23.78 -14.43
C GLU A 370 28.71 -24.14 -13.39
N TYR A 371 29.07 -24.94 -12.39
CA TYR A 371 28.18 -25.30 -11.29
C TYR A 371 27.69 -24.06 -10.53
N LEU A 372 28.60 -23.13 -10.19
CA LEU A 372 28.22 -21.89 -9.48
C LEU A 372 27.25 -21.03 -10.28
N ALA A 373 27.31 -21.00 -11.61
CA ALA A 373 26.36 -20.29 -12.44
C ALA A 373 24.96 -20.89 -12.33
N PHE A 374 24.83 -22.23 -12.38
CA PHE A 374 23.56 -22.93 -12.20
C PHE A 374 22.99 -22.75 -10.78
N ALA A 375 23.84 -22.88 -9.75
CA ALA A 375 23.43 -22.75 -8.36
C ALA A 375 22.89 -21.34 -8.07
N ASN A 376 23.62 -20.29 -8.47
CA ASN A 376 23.18 -18.90 -8.27
C ASN A 376 21.86 -18.59 -9.03
N GLU A 377 21.67 -19.17 -10.23
CA GLU A 377 20.43 -18.98 -10.99
C GLU A 377 19.23 -19.62 -10.27
N VAL A 378 19.37 -20.90 -9.86
CA VAL A 378 18.26 -21.62 -9.21
C VAL A 378 17.91 -21.04 -7.86
N ASP A 379 18.91 -20.70 -7.03
CA ASP A 379 18.67 -20.17 -5.69
C ASP A 379 17.93 -18.83 -5.75
N ARG A 380 18.37 -17.93 -6.66
CA ARG A 380 17.69 -16.66 -6.89
C ARG A 380 16.26 -16.84 -7.38
N LEU A 381 16.04 -17.66 -8.41
CA LEU A 381 14.70 -17.89 -8.97
C LEU A 381 13.75 -18.53 -7.97
N SER A 382 14.25 -19.45 -7.15
CA SER A 382 13.45 -20.14 -6.15
C SER A 382 12.97 -19.18 -5.05
N VAL A 383 13.88 -18.34 -4.52
CA VAL A 383 13.53 -17.37 -3.48
C VAL A 383 12.61 -16.27 -4.05
N GLU A 384 12.81 -15.83 -5.30
CA GLU A 384 12.00 -14.81 -5.95
C GLU A 384 10.58 -15.29 -6.32
N ARG A 385 10.43 -16.55 -6.77
CA ARG A 385 9.20 -17.01 -7.42
C ARG A 385 8.38 -17.99 -6.60
N GLU A 386 8.99 -18.64 -5.61
CA GLU A 386 8.33 -19.68 -4.82
C GLU A 386 7.98 -19.21 -3.42
N PRO A 387 6.72 -18.87 -3.12
CA PRO A 387 6.31 -18.36 -1.79
C PRO A 387 6.62 -19.31 -0.64
N GLY A 388 6.84 -20.59 -0.93
CA GLY A 388 7.17 -21.59 0.08
C GLY A 388 8.68 -21.78 0.30
N VAL A 389 9.53 -21.18 -0.53
CA VAL A 389 10.99 -21.17 -0.35
C VAL A 389 11.38 -19.96 0.47
N VAL A 390 11.73 -20.18 1.74
CA VAL A 390 12.01 -19.10 2.70
C VAL A 390 13.46 -18.63 2.62
N CYS A 391 14.38 -19.58 2.40
CA CYS A 391 15.82 -19.32 2.29
C CYS A 391 16.50 -20.40 1.46
N LEU A 392 17.28 -19.99 0.49
CA LEU A 392 18.33 -20.77 -0.14
C LEU A 392 19.59 -19.91 -0.15
N PHE A 393 20.55 -20.24 0.70
CA PHE A 393 21.76 -19.44 0.89
C PHE A 393 23.01 -20.28 0.68
N PRO A 394 23.56 -20.28 -0.56
CA PRO A 394 24.76 -21.03 -0.90
C PRO A 394 26.02 -20.34 -0.35
N MET A 395 26.92 -21.15 0.19
CA MET A 395 28.21 -20.72 0.73
C MET A 395 29.31 -21.69 0.28
N GLN A 396 30.48 -21.19 -0.08
CA GLN A 396 31.67 -22.00 -0.29
C GLN A 396 32.49 -22.07 1.01
N THR A 397 33.10 -23.19 1.30
CA THR A 397 34.05 -23.27 2.43
C THR A 397 35.32 -22.47 2.12
N ALA A 398 35.86 -21.79 3.11
CA ALA A 398 37.05 -20.96 2.92
C ALA A 398 38.32 -21.78 2.58
N GLU A 399 38.39 -23.02 3.07
CA GLU A 399 39.52 -23.89 2.89
C GLU A 399 39.49 -24.65 1.54
N ASP A 400 38.32 -24.89 0.98
CA ASP A 400 38.15 -25.67 -0.24
C ASP A 400 36.93 -25.17 -1.03
N SER A 401 37.16 -24.40 -2.07
CA SER A 401 36.11 -23.79 -2.89
C SER A 401 35.23 -24.80 -3.63
N THR A 402 35.64 -26.08 -3.73
CA THR A 402 34.82 -27.16 -4.32
C THR A 402 33.73 -27.68 -3.38
N LYS A 403 33.81 -27.32 -2.09
CA LYS A 403 32.82 -27.69 -1.07
C LYS A 403 31.84 -26.58 -0.83
N ILE A 404 30.60 -26.85 -1.14
CA ILE A 404 29.48 -25.90 -1.05
C ILE A 404 28.51 -26.36 0.02
N ARG A 405 27.98 -25.39 0.79
CA ARG A 405 26.95 -25.60 1.80
C ARG A 405 25.79 -24.67 1.49
N ILE A 406 24.58 -25.22 1.34
CA ILE A 406 23.39 -24.42 1.11
C ILE A 406 22.50 -24.54 2.35
N LEU A 407 22.25 -23.42 3.02
CA LEU A 407 21.19 -23.37 4.03
C LEU A 407 19.86 -23.29 3.31
N GLU A 408 19.03 -24.33 3.49
CA GLU A 408 17.71 -24.44 2.89
C GLU A 408 16.63 -24.39 3.97
N ILE A 409 15.67 -23.49 3.76
CA ILE A 409 14.50 -23.35 4.65
C ILE A 409 13.25 -23.24 3.79
N TYR A 410 12.33 -24.17 3.99
CA TYR A 410 11.04 -24.21 3.32
C TYR A 410 9.92 -24.03 4.36
N ALA A 411 8.84 -23.37 3.97
CA ALA A 411 7.68 -23.11 4.84
C ALA A 411 6.98 -24.40 5.33
N SER A 412 7.13 -25.50 4.56
CA SER A 412 6.61 -26.83 4.89
C SER A 412 7.24 -27.91 4.02
N GLU A 413 7.05 -29.16 4.36
CA GLU A 413 7.42 -30.30 3.49
C GLU A 413 6.72 -30.19 2.12
N ASP A 414 5.46 -29.80 2.06
CA ASP A 414 4.73 -29.60 0.80
C ASP A 414 5.36 -28.51 -0.07
N ALA A 415 5.89 -27.45 0.53
CA ALA A 415 6.60 -26.39 -0.18
C ALA A 415 7.88 -26.95 -0.83
N TYR A 416 8.63 -27.75 -0.10
CA TYR A 416 9.80 -28.45 -0.63
C TYR A 416 9.43 -29.40 -1.77
N GLN A 417 8.36 -30.18 -1.63
CA GLN A 417 7.91 -31.09 -2.71
C GLN A 417 7.46 -30.36 -3.97
N ARG A 418 6.91 -29.14 -3.83
CA ARG A 418 6.61 -28.27 -4.99
C ARG A 418 7.88 -27.72 -5.62
N HIS A 419 8.84 -27.23 -4.81
CA HIS A 419 10.13 -26.74 -5.27
C HIS A 419 10.85 -27.77 -6.18
N LEU A 420 10.89 -29.02 -5.75
CA LEU A 420 11.52 -30.10 -6.54
C LEU A 420 10.90 -30.30 -7.93
N LYS A 421 9.68 -29.82 -8.17
CA LYS A 421 8.96 -30.00 -9.45
C LYS A 421 9.04 -28.75 -10.34
N THR A 422 9.62 -27.66 -9.87
CA THR A 422 9.73 -26.42 -10.65
C THR A 422 10.69 -26.58 -11.83
N GLU A 423 10.44 -25.83 -12.90
CA GLU A 423 11.24 -25.90 -14.12
C GLU A 423 12.70 -25.50 -13.86
N HIS A 424 12.92 -24.45 -13.08
CA HIS A 424 14.26 -23.97 -12.74
C HIS A 424 15.04 -24.97 -11.87
N PHE A 425 14.38 -25.63 -10.91
CA PHE A 425 15.03 -26.67 -10.13
C PHE A 425 15.38 -27.90 -11.00
N GLN A 426 14.48 -28.30 -11.88
CA GLN A 426 14.75 -29.44 -12.80
C GLN A 426 15.89 -29.12 -13.77
N LYS A 427 15.93 -27.88 -14.30
CA LYS A 427 17.04 -27.39 -15.11
C LYS A 427 18.39 -27.49 -14.36
N TYR A 428 18.41 -26.97 -13.12
CA TYR A 428 19.57 -27.06 -12.24
C TYR A 428 19.97 -28.51 -12.00
N LYS A 429 19.05 -29.34 -11.53
CA LYS A 429 19.32 -30.76 -11.21
C LYS A 429 19.88 -31.53 -12.39
N GLN A 430 19.29 -31.40 -13.56
CA GLN A 430 19.74 -32.10 -14.77
C GLN A 430 21.07 -31.55 -15.30
N GLY A 431 21.22 -30.22 -15.27
CA GLY A 431 22.45 -29.55 -15.75
C GLY A 431 23.66 -29.84 -14.88
N THR A 432 23.48 -30.06 -13.58
CA THR A 432 24.63 -30.21 -12.64
C THR A 432 24.91 -31.62 -12.18
N LEU A 433 24.09 -32.60 -12.54
CA LEU A 433 24.23 -33.97 -12.05
C LEU A 433 25.66 -34.59 -12.29
N HIS A 434 26.25 -34.30 -13.42
CA HIS A 434 27.60 -34.81 -13.79
C HIS A 434 28.74 -33.98 -13.14
N MET A 435 28.43 -32.83 -12.56
CA MET A 435 29.40 -31.92 -11.94
C MET A 435 29.59 -32.23 -10.45
N VAL A 436 28.60 -32.88 -9.84
CA VAL A 436 28.57 -33.17 -8.40
C VAL A 436 29.30 -34.47 -8.12
N LYS A 437 30.29 -34.40 -7.23
CA LYS A 437 31.07 -35.54 -6.76
C LYS A 437 30.44 -36.24 -5.56
N ASP A 438 29.88 -35.44 -4.62
CA ASP A 438 29.19 -35.93 -3.43
C ASP A 438 28.06 -34.98 -3.05
N LEU A 439 26.96 -35.52 -2.56
CA LEU A 439 25.77 -34.76 -2.13
C LEU A 439 25.18 -35.39 -0.87
N LYS A 440 25.10 -34.62 0.20
CA LYS A 440 24.39 -34.97 1.42
C LYS A 440 23.33 -33.91 1.75
N LEU A 441 22.20 -34.37 2.24
CA LEU A 441 21.05 -33.51 2.57
C LEU A 441 20.58 -33.77 4.01
N PRO A 442 21.42 -33.51 5.04
CA PRO A 442 20.99 -33.70 6.42
C PRO A 442 19.86 -32.75 6.79
N SER A 443 18.79 -33.32 7.31
CA SER A 443 17.69 -32.54 7.87
C SER A 443 18.11 -31.92 9.20
N MET A 444 17.77 -30.66 9.40
CA MET A 444 18.10 -29.88 10.58
C MET A 444 16.84 -29.53 11.35
N LYS A 445 16.93 -29.49 12.66
CA LYS A 445 15.86 -29.01 13.53
C LYS A 445 16.31 -27.68 14.13
N PRO A 446 15.58 -26.57 13.89
CA PRO A 446 15.92 -25.29 14.51
C PRO A 446 15.82 -25.39 16.04
N LEU A 447 16.83 -24.89 16.73
CA LEU A 447 16.85 -24.84 18.20
C LEU A 447 15.86 -23.81 18.73
N ASP A 448 15.79 -22.67 18.06
CA ASP A 448 14.85 -21.59 18.36
C ASP A 448 14.26 -21.02 17.05
N PRO A 449 13.02 -21.40 16.71
CA PRO A 449 12.34 -20.88 15.53
C PRO A 449 12.09 -19.37 15.55
N GLU A 450 12.04 -18.73 16.73
CA GLU A 450 11.81 -17.30 16.86
C GLU A 450 13.05 -16.49 16.44
N THR A 451 14.26 -17.02 16.61
CA THR A 451 15.50 -16.39 16.16
C THR A 451 15.49 -16.15 14.63
N MET A 452 14.86 -17.03 13.84
CA MET A 452 14.73 -16.84 12.38
C MET A 452 13.97 -15.56 12.04
N LYS A 453 12.89 -15.25 12.76
CA LYS A 453 12.14 -14.01 12.56
C LYS A 453 12.99 -12.77 12.81
N LEU A 454 13.91 -12.85 13.77
CA LEU A 454 14.84 -11.76 14.10
C LEU A 454 15.91 -11.58 13.01
N ILE A 455 16.40 -12.67 12.40
CA ILE A 455 17.38 -12.63 11.30
C ILE A 455 16.77 -11.91 10.09
N PHE A 456 15.57 -12.30 9.67
CA PHE A 456 14.89 -11.66 8.55
C PHE A 456 14.49 -10.19 8.83
N ARG A 457 14.21 -9.83 10.10
CA ARG A 457 14.06 -8.42 10.49
C ARG A 457 15.33 -7.62 10.27
N LYS A 458 16.50 -8.15 10.64
CA LYS A 458 17.78 -7.45 10.47
C LYS A 458 18.15 -7.25 9.02
N GLN A 459 17.88 -8.21 8.14
CA GLN A 459 18.14 -8.07 6.69
C GLN A 459 17.28 -7.00 6.03
N ARG A 460 16.08 -6.70 6.58
CA ARG A 460 15.23 -5.59 6.12
C ARG A 460 15.69 -4.22 6.63
N LEU A 461 16.69 -4.16 7.49
CA LEU A 461 17.23 -2.94 8.10
C LEU A 461 18.60 -2.55 7.51
N GLN A 462 19.13 -3.32 6.58
CA GLN A 462 20.32 -3.05 5.76
C GLN A 462 19.91 -2.74 4.32
#